data_0c7412e8013b613114e62a62457b521a
#
_entry.id   0c7412e8013b613114e62a62457b521a
#
_cell.length_a   1.000
_cell.length_b   1.000
_cell.length_c   1.000
_cell.angle_alpha   90.00
_cell.angle_beta   90.00
_cell.angle_gamma   90.00
#
_symmetry.space_group_name_H-M   'P 1'
#
loop_
_entity.id
_entity.type
_entity.pdbx_description
1 polymer ?
#
loop_
_entity_poly.entity_id
_entity_poly.type
_entity_poly.pdbx_seq_one_letter_code
_entity_poly.pdbx_strand_id
1 'polypeptide(L)'
;MRKLRKRFRTPECGAVGKKSRFMKKSLIALAFGTLALGMAEFVMMGILPDVARDLGVSIPRAGDLISAYAIGVCVGAPATVLIARKRALKGILLALAALIVLGNVCASLAPDFWMLLAMRFVSGLPHGAFFGGGSMVAERVAD
;
A
#
# COMPACT_ATOMS: atom_id res chain seq x y z
N MET A 1 40.41 -26.59 -31.03
CA MET A 1 40.45 -25.34 -30.25
C MET A 1 39.37 -24.28 -30.58
N ARG A 2 38.18 -24.66 -31.06
CA ARG A 2 37.10 -23.73 -31.50
C ARG A 2 35.86 -23.68 -30.59
N LYS A 3 35.83 -24.50 -29.50
CA LYS A 3 34.65 -24.67 -28.60
C LYS A 3 34.68 -23.87 -27.30
N LEU A 4 35.77 -23.20 -26.95
CA LEU A 4 35.91 -22.48 -25.65
C LEU A 4 35.58 -21.00 -25.73
N ARG A 5 35.29 -20.43 -26.91
CA ARG A 5 35.06 -18.99 -27.10
C ARG A 5 33.59 -18.53 -26.90
N LYS A 6 32.66 -19.45 -26.53
CA LYS A 6 31.23 -19.11 -26.35
C LYS A 6 30.81 -18.82 -24.91
N ARG A 7 31.72 -18.81 -23.95
CA ARG A 7 31.38 -18.72 -22.51
C ARG A 7 31.58 -17.34 -21.84
N PHE A 8 32.06 -16.37 -22.59
CA PHE A 8 32.13 -14.98 -22.13
C PHE A 8 31.29 -14.07 -23.03
N ARG A 9 29.97 -14.29 -23.02
CA ARG A 9 29.08 -13.19 -23.40
C ARG A 9 28.99 -12.26 -22.18
N THR A 10 29.76 -11.18 -22.22
CA THR A 10 29.58 -10.04 -21.33
C THR A 10 28.10 -9.61 -21.43
N PRO A 11 27.38 -9.47 -20.30
CA PRO A 11 26.01 -8.96 -20.35
C PRO A 11 26.03 -7.64 -21.08
N GLU A 12 25.23 -7.52 -22.13
CA GLU A 12 25.17 -6.33 -22.98
C GLU A 12 24.91 -5.11 -22.09
N CYS A 13 25.78 -4.14 -22.12
CA CYS A 13 25.75 -2.90 -21.32
C CYS A 13 24.37 -2.20 -21.39
N GLY A 14 23.63 -2.40 -22.49
CA GLY A 14 22.27 -1.91 -22.68
C GLY A 14 21.21 -2.61 -21.81
N ALA A 15 21.37 -3.90 -21.51
CA ALA A 15 20.42 -4.64 -20.67
C ALA A 15 20.52 -4.25 -19.21
N VAL A 16 21.75 -4.01 -18.71
CA VAL A 16 22.02 -3.54 -17.35
C VAL A 16 21.43 -2.13 -17.14
N GLY A 17 21.61 -1.23 -18.09
CA GLY A 17 21.06 0.14 -18.02
C GLY A 17 19.53 0.17 -18.04
N LYS A 18 18.87 -0.73 -18.79
CA LYS A 18 17.41 -0.84 -18.86
C LYS A 18 16.84 -1.43 -17.57
N LYS A 19 17.47 -2.46 -17.00
CA LYS A 19 17.10 -3.05 -15.69
C LYS A 19 17.21 -2.00 -14.58
N SER A 20 18.32 -1.26 -14.52
CA SER A 20 18.54 -0.21 -13.53
C SER A 20 17.51 0.93 -13.61
N ARG A 21 17.14 1.36 -14.82
CA ARG A 21 16.13 2.41 -15.02
C ARG A 21 14.73 1.95 -14.61
N PHE A 22 14.38 0.70 -14.91
CA PHE A 22 13.10 0.11 -14.51
C PHE A 22 13.02 -0.02 -12.98
N MET A 23 14.08 -0.50 -12.34
CA MET A 23 14.22 -0.61 -10.90
C MET A 23 14.00 0.75 -10.21
N LYS A 24 14.69 1.80 -10.64
CA LYS A 24 14.53 3.16 -10.08
C LYS A 24 13.08 3.66 -10.19
N LYS A 25 12.42 3.47 -11.33
CA LYS A 25 11.03 3.89 -11.53
C LYS A 25 10.06 3.14 -10.59
N SER A 26 10.25 1.83 -10.41
CA SER A 26 9.43 1.02 -9.51
C SER A 26 9.61 1.43 -8.05
N LEU A 27 10.85 1.67 -7.61
CA LEU A 27 11.14 2.13 -6.26
C LEU A 27 10.57 3.54 -5.98
N ILE A 28 10.67 4.45 -6.94
CA ILE A 28 10.09 5.79 -6.82
C ILE A 28 8.56 5.70 -6.72
N ALA A 29 7.91 4.88 -7.55
CA ALA A 29 6.46 4.68 -7.50
C ALA A 29 6.01 4.10 -6.16
N LEU A 30 6.75 3.13 -5.60
CA LEU A 30 6.49 2.56 -4.27
C LEU A 30 6.69 3.62 -3.18
N ALA A 31 7.74 4.43 -3.25
CA ALA A 31 8.00 5.51 -2.29
C ALA A 31 6.87 6.55 -2.27
N PHE A 32 6.39 6.98 -3.44
CA PHE A 32 5.23 7.87 -3.53
C PHE A 32 3.95 7.23 -2.99
N GLY A 33 3.73 5.94 -3.26
CA GLY A 33 2.59 5.20 -2.74
C GLY A 33 2.61 5.12 -1.21
N THR A 34 3.74 4.78 -0.61
CA THR A 34 3.90 4.72 0.85
C THR A 34 3.80 6.10 1.50
N LEU A 35 4.32 7.14 0.87
CA LEU A 35 4.18 8.51 1.34
C LEU A 35 2.71 8.94 1.36
N ALA A 36 1.97 8.69 0.28
CA ALA A 36 0.54 9.03 0.19
C ALA A 36 -0.28 8.30 1.27
N LEU A 37 0.02 7.03 1.54
CA LEU A 37 -0.62 6.24 2.60
C LEU A 37 -0.31 6.82 3.99
N GLY A 38 0.95 7.15 4.26
CA GLY A 38 1.35 7.77 5.52
C GLY A 38 0.67 9.13 5.73
N MET A 39 0.59 9.96 4.70
CA MET A 39 -0.12 11.24 4.78
C MET A 39 -1.61 11.05 5.09
N ALA A 40 -2.29 10.09 4.46
CA ALA A 40 -3.70 9.80 4.72
C ALA A 40 -3.96 9.36 6.17
N GLU A 41 -3.01 8.68 6.80
CA GLU A 41 -3.07 8.27 8.20
C GLU A 41 -2.88 9.47 9.14
N PHE A 42 -1.82 10.26 8.93
CA PHE A 42 -1.50 11.40 9.81
C PHE A 42 -2.48 12.55 9.69
N VAL A 43 -3.04 12.81 8.51
CA VAL A 43 -4.09 13.82 8.33
C VAL A 43 -5.29 13.53 9.22
N MET A 44 -5.70 12.26 9.34
CA MET A 44 -6.83 11.90 10.21
C MET A 44 -6.56 12.20 11.68
N MET A 45 -5.31 12.01 12.14
CA MET A 45 -4.94 12.37 13.51
C MET A 45 -5.03 13.89 13.72
N GLY A 46 -4.65 14.68 12.72
CA GLY A 46 -4.69 16.14 12.78
C GLY A 46 -6.10 16.73 12.82
N ILE A 47 -7.06 16.14 12.10
CA ILE A 47 -8.45 16.61 12.02
C ILE A 47 -9.40 15.91 12.98
N LEU A 48 -8.88 15.01 13.84
CA LEU A 48 -9.71 14.20 14.75
C LEU A 48 -10.67 15.04 15.63
N PRO A 49 -10.25 16.20 16.21
CA PRO A 49 -11.15 17.03 17.00
C PRO A 49 -12.32 17.61 16.17
N ASP A 50 -12.07 17.95 14.90
CA ASP A 50 -13.11 18.49 14.02
C ASP A 50 -14.10 17.38 13.62
N VAL A 51 -13.59 16.19 13.28
CA VAL A 51 -14.42 15.01 13.01
C VAL A 51 -15.27 14.64 14.22
N ALA A 52 -14.71 14.69 15.45
CA ALA A 52 -15.46 14.43 16.67
C ALA A 52 -16.62 15.43 16.85
N ARG A 53 -16.36 16.70 16.56
CA ARG A 53 -17.35 17.78 16.66
C ARG A 53 -18.48 17.60 15.64
N ASP A 54 -18.12 17.32 14.38
CA ASP A 54 -19.08 17.16 13.28
C ASP A 54 -19.99 15.94 13.48
N LEU A 55 -19.44 14.86 14.01
CA LEU A 55 -20.19 13.63 14.32
C LEU A 55 -20.88 13.65 15.70
N GLY A 56 -20.72 14.72 16.49
CA GLY A 56 -21.30 14.83 17.83
C GLY A 56 -20.82 13.76 18.82
N VAL A 57 -19.57 13.28 18.68
CA VAL A 57 -18.98 12.27 19.55
C VAL A 57 -17.83 12.84 20.36
N SER A 58 -17.47 12.17 21.46
CA SER A 58 -16.30 12.57 22.26
C SER A 58 -14.99 12.28 21.50
N ILE A 59 -13.93 13.04 21.77
CA ILE A 59 -12.59 12.84 21.18
C ILE A 59 -12.07 11.41 21.41
N PRO A 60 -12.17 10.81 22.62
CA PRO A 60 -11.79 9.41 22.81
C PRO A 60 -12.54 8.45 21.89
N ARG A 61 -13.85 8.67 21.68
CA ARG A 61 -14.66 7.83 20.79
C ARG A 61 -14.28 8.05 19.31
N ALA A 62 -13.92 9.26 18.91
CA ALA A 62 -13.37 9.50 17.58
C ALA A 62 -12.02 8.77 17.39
N GLY A 63 -11.25 8.55 18.46
CA GLY A 63 -10.04 7.73 18.46
C GLY A 63 -10.26 6.28 18.03
N ASP A 64 -11.47 5.73 18.21
CA ASP A 64 -11.82 4.39 17.72
C ASP A 64 -11.71 4.28 16.19
N LEU A 65 -11.86 5.38 15.46
CA LEU A 65 -11.67 5.45 14.00
C LEU A 65 -10.22 5.12 13.60
N ILE A 66 -9.25 5.59 14.40
CA ILE A 66 -7.83 5.29 14.21
C ILE A 66 -7.55 3.84 14.56
N SER A 67 -8.12 3.36 15.66
CA SER A 67 -7.98 1.97 16.12
C SER A 67 -8.56 0.98 15.11
N ALA A 68 -9.75 1.26 14.57
CA ALA A 68 -10.39 0.43 13.54
C ALA A 68 -9.52 0.34 12.28
N TYR A 69 -8.94 1.46 11.86
CA TYR A 69 -8.00 1.48 10.73
C TYR A 69 -6.75 0.64 11.02
N ALA A 70 -6.14 0.80 12.19
CA ALA A 70 -4.96 0.02 12.59
C ALA A 70 -5.24 -1.49 12.63
N ILE A 71 -6.42 -1.91 13.11
CA ILE A 71 -6.86 -3.31 13.08
C ILE A 71 -6.98 -3.79 11.62
N GLY A 72 -7.55 -2.97 10.75
CA GLY A 72 -7.61 -3.24 9.31
C GLY A 72 -6.22 -3.48 8.70
N VAL A 73 -5.23 -2.64 9.04
CA VAL A 73 -3.83 -2.80 8.61
C VAL A 73 -3.25 -4.13 9.09
N CYS A 74 -3.45 -4.46 10.36
CA CYS A 74 -2.96 -5.71 10.96
C CYS A 74 -3.54 -6.96 10.30
N VAL A 75 -4.82 -6.92 9.92
CA VAL A 75 -5.51 -8.05 9.23
C VAL A 75 -5.12 -8.10 7.75
N GLY A 76 -5.00 -6.96 7.10
CA GLY A 76 -4.73 -6.84 5.67
C GLY A 76 -3.34 -7.35 5.27
N ALA A 77 -2.32 -7.14 6.10
CA ALA A 77 -0.96 -7.57 5.82
C ALA A 77 -0.84 -9.10 5.62
N PRO A 78 -1.24 -9.96 6.56
CA PRO A 78 -1.17 -11.42 6.37
C PRO A 78 -2.11 -11.92 5.28
N ALA A 79 -3.31 -11.32 5.13
CA ALA A 79 -4.25 -11.70 4.08
C ALA A 79 -3.63 -11.55 2.69
N THR A 80 -2.88 -10.47 2.46
CA THR A 80 -2.21 -10.23 1.17
C THR A 80 -1.10 -11.22 0.89
N VAL A 81 -0.30 -11.57 1.89
CA VAL A 81 0.75 -12.59 1.73
C VAL A 81 0.15 -13.93 1.27
N LEU A 82 -1.00 -14.30 1.80
CA LEU A 82 -1.71 -15.52 1.41
C LEU A 82 -2.24 -15.44 -0.03
N ILE A 83 -2.81 -14.30 -0.44
CA ILE A 83 -3.35 -14.07 -1.79
C ILE A 83 -2.21 -13.94 -2.82
N ALA A 84 -1.10 -13.31 -2.46
CA ALA A 84 0.05 -13.08 -3.33
C ALA A 84 0.73 -14.38 -3.79
N ARG A 85 0.56 -15.46 -3.04
CA ARG A 85 1.09 -16.79 -3.44
C ARG A 85 0.44 -17.33 -4.72
N LYS A 86 -0.77 -16.89 -5.06
CA LYS A 86 -1.58 -17.46 -6.16
C LYS A 86 -1.80 -16.51 -7.34
N ARG A 87 -1.39 -15.25 -7.26
CA ARG A 87 -1.69 -14.21 -8.24
C ARG A 87 -0.47 -13.36 -8.59
N ALA A 88 -0.51 -12.71 -9.77
CA ALA A 88 0.53 -11.77 -10.18
C ALA A 88 0.52 -10.54 -9.25
N LEU A 89 1.69 -10.24 -8.67
CA LEU A 89 1.88 -9.15 -7.69
C LEU A 89 1.38 -7.79 -8.20
N LYS A 90 1.60 -7.49 -9.49
CA LYS A 90 1.17 -6.24 -10.12
C LYS A 90 -0.35 -6.05 -10.07
N GLY A 91 -1.11 -7.10 -10.37
CA GLY A 91 -2.58 -7.06 -10.32
C GLY A 91 -3.09 -6.83 -8.91
N ILE A 92 -2.46 -7.46 -7.92
CA ILE A 92 -2.79 -7.29 -6.50
C ILE A 92 -2.54 -5.85 -6.06
N LEU A 93 -1.37 -5.28 -6.34
CA LEU A 93 -1.03 -3.90 -5.98
C LEU A 93 -1.98 -2.88 -6.62
N LEU A 94 -2.39 -3.08 -7.87
CA LEU A 94 -3.37 -2.22 -8.53
C LEU A 94 -4.75 -2.33 -7.88
N ALA A 95 -5.19 -3.54 -7.56
CA ALA A 95 -6.47 -3.76 -6.87
C ALA A 95 -6.47 -3.13 -5.47
N LEU A 96 -5.36 -3.26 -4.73
CA LEU A 96 -5.20 -2.63 -3.42
C LEU A 96 -5.21 -1.10 -3.51
N ALA A 97 -4.51 -0.52 -4.50
CA ALA A 97 -4.54 0.92 -4.73
C ALA A 97 -5.95 1.42 -5.06
N ALA A 98 -6.69 0.71 -5.90
CA ALA A 98 -8.09 1.03 -6.18
C ALA A 98 -8.97 0.94 -4.93
N LEU A 99 -8.78 -0.08 -4.09
CA LEU A 99 -9.52 -0.26 -2.85
C LEU A 99 -9.21 0.86 -1.82
N ILE A 100 -7.96 1.34 -1.77
CA ILE A 100 -7.58 2.49 -0.95
C ILE A 100 -8.36 3.75 -1.38
N VAL A 101 -8.36 4.04 -2.68
CA VAL A 101 -9.09 5.21 -3.21
C VAL A 101 -10.58 5.11 -2.93
N LEU A 102 -11.19 3.97 -3.25
CA LEU A 102 -12.62 3.74 -3.01
C LEU A 102 -12.97 3.82 -1.52
N GLY A 103 -12.19 3.18 -0.65
CA GLY A 103 -12.41 3.19 0.79
C GLY A 103 -12.32 4.61 1.38
N ASN A 104 -11.36 5.42 0.93
CA ASN A 104 -11.25 6.81 1.39
C ASN A 104 -12.38 7.71 0.85
N VAL A 105 -12.79 7.52 -0.42
CA VAL A 105 -13.95 8.24 -0.98
C VAL A 105 -15.23 7.88 -0.21
N CYS A 106 -15.47 6.60 0.05
CA CYS A 106 -16.64 6.17 0.84
C CYS A 106 -16.57 6.71 2.29
N ALA A 107 -15.37 6.74 2.89
CA ALA A 107 -15.18 7.31 4.23
C ALA A 107 -15.49 8.82 4.26
N SER A 108 -15.13 9.58 3.21
CA SER A 108 -15.42 11.03 3.12
C SER A 108 -16.92 11.33 2.92
N LEU A 109 -17.68 10.36 2.44
CA LEU A 109 -19.12 10.48 2.22
C LEU A 109 -19.95 9.83 3.35
N ALA A 110 -19.31 9.35 4.41
CA ALA A 110 -19.98 8.67 5.51
C ALA A 110 -20.85 9.64 6.31
N PRO A 111 -22.18 9.42 6.42
CA PRO A 111 -23.10 10.30 7.12
C PRO A 111 -23.06 10.17 8.64
N ASP A 112 -22.56 9.05 9.14
CA ASP A 112 -22.57 8.72 10.56
C ASP A 112 -21.26 8.08 11.04
N PHE A 113 -21.09 8.04 12.36
CA PHE A 113 -19.91 7.47 13.02
C PHE A 113 -19.67 5.99 12.68
N TRP A 114 -20.74 5.18 12.66
CA TRP A 114 -20.59 3.73 12.46
C TRP A 114 -20.19 3.39 11.04
N MET A 115 -20.75 4.09 10.07
CA MET A 115 -20.35 3.95 8.67
C MET A 115 -18.90 4.39 8.47
N LEU A 116 -18.51 5.52 9.06
CA LEU A 116 -17.12 5.98 9.01
C LEU A 116 -16.17 4.97 9.64
N LEU A 117 -16.54 4.38 10.80
CA LEU A 117 -15.76 3.36 11.48
C LEU A 117 -15.55 2.12 10.59
N ALA A 118 -16.63 1.61 9.97
CA ALA A 118 -16.54 0.49 9.05
C ALA A 118 -15.65 0.79 7.83
N MET A 119 -15.81 1.98 7.23
CA MET A 119 -15.00 2.40 6.07
C MET A 119 -13.53 2.59 6.46
N ARG A 120 -13.24 3.04 7.67
CA ARG A 120 -11.87 3.11 8.20
C ARG A 120 -11.22 1.73 8.31
N PHE A 121 -11.92 0.75 8.84
CA PHE A 121 -11.45 -0.64 8.88
C PHE A 121 -11.17 -1.17 7.46
N VAL A 122 -12.10 -0.97 6.53
CA VAL A 122 -11.95 -1.42 5.13
C VAL A 122 -10.78 -0.73 4.45
N SER A 123 -10.58 0.57 4.68
CA SER A 123 -9.45 1.34 4.12
C SER A 123 -8.10 0.89 4.70
N GLY A 124 -8.07 0.37 5.92
CA GLY A 124 -6.87 -0.18 6.56
C GLY A 124 -6.38 -1.47 5.92
N LEU A 125 -7.30 -2.33 5.47
CA LEU A 125 -6.96 -3.64 4.88
C LEU A 125 -5.94 -3.53 3.72
N PRO A 126 -6.16 -2.71 2.69
CA PRO A 126 -5.22 -2.57 1.59
C PRO A 126 -3.92 -1.86 1.99
N HIS A 127 -3.91 -1.03 3.03
CA HIS A 127 -2.71 -0.35 3.52
C HIS A 127 -1.66 -1.36 4.00
N GLY A 128 -2.01 -2.24 4.94
CA GLY A 128 -1.10 -3.28 5.42
C GLY A 128 -0.63 -4.22 4.31
N ALA A 129 -1.54 -4.54 3.40
CA ALA A 129 -1.30 -5.31 2.20
C ALA A 129 -0.31 -4.65 1.24
N PHE A 130 -0.41 -3.35 1.03
CA PHE A 130 0.46 -2.58 0.14
C PHE A 130 1.91 -2.54 0.66
N PHE A 131 2.09 -2.36 1.97
CA PHE A 131 3.42 -2.41 2.58
C PHE A 131 4.06 -3.79 2.46
N GLY A 132 3.33 -4.87 2.79
CA GLY A 132 3.82 -6.23 2.64
C GLY A 132 4.12 -6.61 1.19
N GLY A 133 3.24 -6.25 0.25
CA GLY A 133 3.45 -6.48 -1.18
C GLY A 133 4.57 -5.62 -1.77
N GLY A 134 4.68 -4.37 -1.31
CA GLY A 134 5.73 -3.43 -1.74
C GLY A 134 7.13 -3.90 -1.35
N SER A 135 7.31 -4.42 -0.14
CA SER A 135 8.60 -4.99 0.31
C SER A 135 9.01 -6.19 -0.52
N MET A 136 8.08 -7.09 -0.86
CA MET A 136 8.34 -8.24 -1.75
C MET A 136 8.73 -7.82 -3.18
N VAL A 137 8.16 -6.72 -3.69
CA VAL A 137 8.56 -6.17 -5.00
C VAL A 137 9.94 -5.55 -4.91
N ALA A 138 10.22 -4.78 -3.87
CA ALA A 138 11.52 -4.15 -3.67
C ALA A 138 12.64 -5.20 -3.61
N GLU A 139 12.44 -6.30 -2.89
CA GLU A 139 13.37 -7.42 -2.81
C GLU A 139 13.62 -8.08 -4.18
N ARG A 140 12.56 -8.42 -4.92
CA ARG A 140 12.67 -9.03 -6.26
C ARG A 140 13.32 -8.13 -7.31
N VAL A 141 13.27 -6.83 -7.11
CA VAL A 141 13.84 -5.85 -8.04
C VAL A 141 15.29 -5.55 -7.67
N ALA A 142 15.69 -5.77 -6.40
CA ALA A 142 17.08 -5.59 -5.93
C ALA A 142 18.00 -6.76 -6.35
N ASP A 143 17.46 -7.99 -6.48
CA ASP A 143 18.16 -9.17 -7.01
C ASP A 143 18.22 -9.13 -8.55
#